data_3426df161447af9520e70a47130172c9
#
_entry.id   3426df161447af9520e70a47130172c9
#
_cell.length_a   1.000
_cell.length_b   1.000
_cell.length_c   1.000
_cell.angle_alpha   90.00
_cell.angle_beta   90.00
_cell.angle_gamma   90.00
#
_symmetry.space_group_name_H-M   'P 1'
#
loop_
_entity.id
_entity.type
_entity.pdbx_description
1 polymer ?
#
loop_
_entity_poly.entity_id
_entity_poly.type
_entity_poly.pdbx_seq_one_letter_code
_entity_poly.pdbx_strand_id
1 'polypeptide(L)'
;MFTRRSLLKTAAGGGTLTAAAALLPAWARRAAAGNRGIFELAGSTFDLAVGHSAVEIGGRAGHAITVNGTLPGPLIRFREGEKITLRVKNMLDEATSIHWHGLLVPFQMDGVPGVSF
;
A
#
# COMPACT_ATOMS: atom_id res chain seq x y z
N MET A 1 -3.98 -40.51 17.93
CA MET A 1 -4.95 -39.54 17.35
C MET A 1 -4.35 -38.16 17.47
N PHE A 2 -3.86 -37.59 16.36
CA PHE A 2 -3.22 -36.26 16.36
C PHE A 2 -4.30 -35.20 16.36
N THR A 3 -4.32 -34.33 17.37
CA THR A 3 -5.27 -33.23 17.46
C THR A 3 -4.68 -31.98 16.82
N ARG A 4 -5.52 -31.10 16.24
CA ARG A 4 -5.11 -29.84 15.66
C ARG A 4 -4.26 -28.97 16.60
N ARG A 5 -4.44 -29.15 17.91
CA ARG A 5 -3.72 -28.43 18.96
C ARG A 5 -2.28 -28.92 19.16
N SER A 6 -1.98 -30.21 18.84
CA SER A 6 -0.62 -30.73 18.87
C SER A 6 0.21 -30.26 17.68
N LEU A 7 -0.43 -30.02 16.52
CA LEU A 7 0.24 -29.52 15.33
C LEU A 7 0.73 -28.06 15.50
N LEU A 8 -0.03 -27.24 16.23
CA LEU A 8 0.35 -25.85 16.50
C LEU A 8 1.46 -25.70 17.56
N LYS A 9 1.62 -26.68 18.45
CA LYS A 9 2.67 -26.66 19.49
C LYS A 9 4.04 -27.05 18.96
N THR A 10 4.13 -27.84 17.90
CA THR A 10 5.39 -28.25 17.27
C THR A 10 5.96 -27.16 16.35
N ALA A 11 5.18 -26.16 15.95
CA ALA A 11 5.64 -25.01 15.14
C ALA A 11 6.34 -23.90 15.94
N ALA A 12 6.33 -23.97 17.29
CA ALA A 12 6.92 -22.95 18.17
C ALA A 12 8.37 -23.22 18.63
N GLY A 13 8.97 -24.33 18.15
CA GLY A 13 10.38 -24.66 18.41
C GLY A 13 11.27 -24.03 17.33
N GLY A 14 12.06 -23.03 17.71
CA GLY A 14 12.95 -22.30 16.82
C GLY A 14 13.94 -23.20 16.07
N GLY A 15 14.06 -22.95 14.78
CA GLY A 15 15.09 -23.56 13.92
C GLY A 15 14.59 -23.79 12.50
N THR A 16 15.10 -22.99 11.57
CA THR A 16 15.05 -23.19 10.10
C THR A 16 13.71 -23.03 9.38
N LEU A 17 13.18 -21.81 9.35
CA LEU A 17 12.11 -21.40 8.42
C LEU A 17 12.54 -21.34 6.93
N THR A 18 13.81 -21.52 6.64
CA THR A 18 14.37 -21.43 5.27
C THR A 18 14.07 -22.66 4.41
N ALA A 19 13.85 -23.83 4.99
CA ALA A 19 13.56 -25.04 4.20
C ALA A 19 12.09 -25.19 3.77
N ALA A 20 11.14 -24.62 4.53
CA ALA A 20 9.72 -24.72 4.20
C ALA A 20 9.32 -23.86 2.98
N ALA A 21 10.03 -22.79 2.70
CA ALA A 21 9.77 -21.93 1.54
C ALA A 21 10.03 -22.64 0.20
N ALA A 22 10.91 -23.65 0.18
CA ALA A 22 11.21 -24.42 -1.03
C ALA A 22 10.06 -25.34 -1.47
N LEU A 23 9.19 -25.71 -0.55
CA LEU A 23 8.05 -26.60 -0.80
C LEU A 23 6.77 -25.84 -1.21
N LEU A 24 6.79 -24.52 -1.15
CA LEU A 24 5.66 -23.73 -1.59
C LEU A 24 5.54 -23.74 -3.11
N PRO A 25 4.33 -23.84 -3.67
CA PRO A 25 4.11 -23.69 -5.09
C PRO A 25 4.59 -22.31 -5.58
N ALA A 26 4.96 -22.21 -6.85
CA ALA A 26 5.61 -21.02 -7.45
C ALA A 26 4.81 -19.72 -7.21
N TRP A 27 3.48 -19.78 -7.21
CA TRP A 27 2.62 -18.64 -6.91
C TRP A 27 2.73 -18.18 -5.45
N ALA A 28 2.83 -19.11 -4.50
CA ALA A 28 2.96 -18.79 -3.07
C ALA A 28 4.35 -18.24 -2.72
N ARG A 29 5.40 -18.71 -3.43
CA ARG A 29 6.75 -18.14 -3.33
C ARG A 29 6.82 -16.71 -3.85
N ARG A 30 6.10 -16.41 -4.94
CA ARG A 30 5.99 -15.04 -5.46
C ARG A 30 5.23 -14.12 -4.51
N ALA A 31 4.16 -14.60 -3.88
CA ALA A 31 3.43 -13.84 -2.87
C ALA A 31 4.30 -13.55 -1.62
N ALA A 32 5.11 -14.51 -1.19
CA ALA A 32 6.04 -14.33 -0.06
C ALA A 32 7.24 -13.41 -0.41
N ALA A 33 7.71 -13.44 -1.67
CA ALA A 33 8.77 -12.54 -2.17
C ALA A 33 8.24 -11.14 -2.52
N GLY A 34 6.93 -11.01 -2.71
CA GLY A 34 6.24 -9.78 -3.11
C GLY A 34 5.94 -8.80 -1.97
N ASN A 35 6.43 -9.05 -0.75
CA ASN A 35 6.38 -8.06 0.31
C ASN A 35 7.49 -7.00 0.09
N ARG A 36 7.41 -6.29 -1.03
CA ARG A 36 8.00 -4.96 -1.14
C ARG A 36 7.26 -4.14 -0.10
N GLY A 37 7.95 -3.81 1.00
CA GLY A 37 7.34 -3.12 2.13
C GLY A 37 6.47 -1.97 1.63
N ILE A 38 5.22 -1.94 2.06
CA ILE A 38 4.33 -0.82 1.73
C ILE A 38 5.05 0.44 2.21
N PHE A 39 5.28 1.38 1.29
CA PHE A 39 5.87 2.66 1.63
C PHE A 39 4.91 3.37 2.61
N GLU A 40 5.35 3.55 3.85
CA GLU A 40 4.53 4.08 4.93
C GLU A 40 4.96 5.51 5.27
N LEU A 41 3.96 6.39 5.39
CA LEU A 41 4.11 7.76 5.86
C LEU A 41 3.38 7.89 7.18
N ALA A 42 4.06 8.42 8.20
CA ALA A 42 3.49 8.70 9.52
C ALA A 42 3.79 10.14 9.93
N GLY A 43 2.85 10.76 10.65
CA GLY A 43 2.99 12.14 11.12
C GLY A 43 1.71 12.95 10.94
N SER A 44 1.86 14.27 10.90
CA SER A 44 0.74 15.23 10.77
C SER A 44 0.75 16.03 9.46
N THR A 45 1.82 15.93 8.68
CA THR A 45 1.94 16.60 7.38
C THR A 45 2.48 15.60 6.36
N PHE A 46 1.79 15.49 5.22
CA PHE A 46 2.11 14.54 4.17
C PHE A 46 2.15 15.26 2.83
N ASP A 47 3.25 15.09 2.11
CA ASP A 47 3.41 15.59 0.75
C ASP A 47 3.20 14.42 -0.23
N LEU A 48 2.19 14.55 -1.07
CA LEU A 48 1.76 13.53 -2.03
C LEU A 48 1.96 14.08 -3.44
N ALA A 49 2.82 13.46 -4.22
CA ALA A 49 3.04 13.81 -5.62
C ALA A 49 2.36 12.77 -6.53
N VAL A 50 1.43 13.23 -7.37
CA VAL A 50 0.77 12.40 -8.39
C VAL A 50 1.52 12.57 -9.69
N GLY A 51 1.99 11.49 -10.30
CA GLY A 51 2.76 11.58 -11.55
C GLY A 51 2.98 10.21 -12.20
N HIS A 52 3.57 10.25 -13.39
CA HIS A 52 3.95 9.04 -14.12
C HIS A 52 5.17 8.37 -13.51
N SER A 53 5.14 7.06 -13.41
CA SER A 53 6.28 6.24 -12.97
C SER A 53 6.40 4.97 -13.79
N ALA A 54 7.63 4.52 -14.00
CA ALA A 54 7.88 3.18 -14.48
C ALA A 54 7.55 2.18 -13.37
N VAL A 55 6.78 1.15 -13.70
CA VAL A 55 6.34 0.12 -12.77
C VAL A 55 6.57 -1.26 -13.36
N GLU A 56 6.66 -2.27 -12.49
CA GLU A 56 6.70 -3.66 -12.90
C GLU A 56 5.50 -4.39 -12.30
N ILE A 57 4.66 -4.94 -13.15
CA ILE A 57 3.46 -5.67 -12.76
C ILE A 57 3.52 -7.08 -13.37
N GLY A 58 3.55 -8.10 -12.52
CA GLY A 58 3.59 -9.50 -12.98
C GLY A 58 4.83 -9.84 -13.82
N GLY A 59 5.98 -9.19 -13.57
CA GLY A 59 7.22 -9.39 -14.34
C GLY A 59 7.26 -8.64 -15.68
N ARG A 60 6.33 -7.71 -15.90
CA ARG A 60 6.28 -6.88 -17.11
C ARG A 60 6.51 -5.41 -16.73
N ALA A 61 7.43 -4.78 -17.44
CA ALA A 61 7.64 -3.35 -17.35
C ALA A 61 6.47 -2.59 -17.98
N GLY A 62 6.05 -1.51 -17.36
CA GLY A 62 4.98 -0.62 -17.82
C GLY A 62 5.10 0.76 -17.20
N HIS A 63 4.11 1.60 -17.47
CA HIS A 63 3.98 2.93 -16.87
C HIS A 63 2.62 3.03 -16.19
N ALA A 64 2.59 3.70 -15.05
CA ALA A 64 1.35 3.96 -14.31
C ALA A 64 1.37 5.38 -13.74
N ILE A 65 0.18 5.92 -13.49
CA ILE A 65 0.03 7.08 -12.63
C ILE A 65 0.10 6.59 -11.19
N THR A 66 0.99 7.17 -10.42
CA THR A 66 1.33 6.73 -9.06
C THR A 66 1.27 7.89 -8.08
N VAL A 67 1.17 7.58 -6.80
CA VAL A 67 1.39 8.54 -5.73
C VAL A 67 2.77 8.28 -5.12
N ASN A 68 3.62 9.30 -5.09
CA ASN A 68 5.02 9.24 -4.61
C ASN A 68 5.84 8.13 -5.29
N GLY A 69 5.58 7.85 -6.57
CA GLY A 69 6.33 6.87 -7.35
C GLY A 69 6.06 5.41 -6.97
N THR A 70 5.06 5.12 -6.14
CA THR A 70 4.75 3.76 -5.66
C THR A 70 3.40 3.26 -6.14
N LEU A 71 3.29 1.93 -6.32
CA LEU A 71 2.06 1.23 -6.65
C LEU A 71 1.99 -0.07 -5.81
N PRO A 72 1.00 -0.23 -4.91
CA PRO A 72 0.03 0.79 -4.51
C PRO A 72 0.70 2.05 -3.94
N GLY A 73 -0.06 3.16 -3.85
CA GLY A 73 0.40 4.38 -3.21
C GLY A 73 0.79 4.17 -1.74
N PRO A 74 1.37 5.19 -1.08
CA PRO A 74 1.83 5.06 0.30
C PRO A 74 0.68 4.77 1.27
N LEU A 75 0.96 3.96 2.29
CA LEU A 75 0.09 3.81 3.44
C LEU A 75 0.30 5.02 4.36
N ILE A 76 -0.75 5.79 4.60
CA ILE A 76 -0.67 6.97 5.46
C ILE A 76 -1.25 6.61 6.83
N ARG A 77 -0.46 6.81 7.90
CA ARG A 77 -0.89 6.59 9.28
C ARG A 77 -0.94 7.89 10.07
N PHE A 78 -2.07 8.14 10.67
CA PHE A 78 -2.29 9.25 11.60
C PHE A 78 -3.28 8.83 12.68
N ARG A 79 -3.41 9.63 13.74
CA ARG A 79 -4.31 9.34 14.85
C ARG A 79 -5.64 10.04 14.64
N GLU A 80 -6.71 9.37 15.05
CA GLU A 80 -8.02 9.98 15.11
C GLU A 80 -8.01 11.20 16.05
N GLY A 81 -8.70 12.27 15.65
CA GLY A 81 -8.75 13.54 16.38
C GLY A 81 -7.56 14.48 16.16
N GLU A 82 -6.51 14.04 15.45
CA GLU A 82 -5.40 14.93 15.10
C GLU A 82 -5.73 15.78 13.86
N LYS A 83 -5.29 17.02 13.89
CA LYS A 83 -5.30 17.88 12.70
C LYS A 83 -4.13 17.49 11.80
N ILE A 84 -4.44 17.02 10.61
CA ILE A 84 -3.43 16.66 9.59
C ILE A 84 -3.47 17.61 8.40
N THR A 85 -2.36 17.69 7.69
CA THR A 85 -2.23 18.44 6.44
C THR A 85 -1.79 17.49 5.34
N LEU A 86 -2.60 17.36 4.31
CA LEU A 86 -2.30 16.61 3.09
C LEU A 86 -2.04 17.62 1.98
N ARG A 87 -0.82 17.68 1.47
CA ARG A 87 -0.44 18.52 0.34
C ARG A 87 -0.34 17.65 -0.90
N VAL A 88 -1.16 17.94 -1.89
CA VAL A 88 -1.15 17.18 -3.15
C VAL A 88 -0.50 18.04 -4.23
N LYS A 89 0.54 17.50 -4.85
CA LYS A 89 1.20 18.10 -6.01
C LYS A 89 0.87 17.28 -7.24
N ASN A 90 0.18 17.90 -8.19
CA ASN A 90 -0.06 17.32 -9.51
C ASN A 90 1.18 17.51 -10.39
N MET A 91 1.76 16.41 -10.85
CA MET A 91 2.90 16.35 -11.78
C MET A 91 2.48 15.84 -13.17
N LEU A 92 1.17 15.69 -13.42
CA LEU A 92 0.61 15.33 -14.71
C LEU A 92 0.39 16.58 -15.55
N ASP A 93 0.30 16.43 -16.87
CA ASP A 93 -0.07 17.48 -17.81
C ASP A 93 -1.59 17.73 -17.87
N GLU A 94 -2.36 16.97 -17.11
CA GLU A 94 -3.82 17.06 -17.03
C GLU A 94 -4.29 17.33 -15.59
N ALA A 95 -5.50 17.84 -15.45
CA ALA A 95 -6.11 18.03 -14.14
C ALA A 95 -6.37 16.69 -13.45
N THR A 96 -6.04 16.61 -12.18
CA THR A 96 -6.29 15.43 -11.34
C THR A 96 -6.65 15.81 -9.93
N SER A 97 -7.24 14.88 -9.20
CA SER A 97 -7.55 15.03 -7.78
C SER A 97 -7.32 13.72 -7.04
N ILE A 98 -7.28 13.80 -5.71
CA ILE A 98 -7.34 12.64 -4.83
C ILE A 98 -8.67 12.68 -4.10
N HIS A 99 -9.46 11.61 -4.25
CA HIS A 99 -10.68 11.42 -3.47
C HIS A 99 -10.34 10.70 -2.16
N TRP A 100 -10.90 11.21 -1.06
CA TRP A 100 -10.68 10.68 0.29
C TRP A 100 -11.82 9.71 0.69
N HIS A 101 -11.86 8.57 0.04
CA HIS A 101 -12.94 7.62 0.22
C HIS A 101 -13.15 7.20 1.68
N GLY A 102 -14.36 7.47 2.21
CA GLY A 102 -14.73 7.11 3.58
C GLY A 102 -14.24 8.05 4.68
N LEU A 103 -13.53 9.14 4.35
CA LEU A 103 -13.19 10.18 5.31
C LEU A 103 -14.29 11.25 5.37
N LEU A 104 -14.59 11.74 6.59
CA LEU A 104 -15.48 12.87 6.79
C LEU A 104 -14.67 14.16 6.61
N VAL A 105 -14.75 14.73 5.42
CA VAL A 105 -14.09 15.99 5.05
C VAL A 105 -15.11 16.99 4.52
N PRO A 106 -14.83 18.31 4.54
CA PRO A 106 -15.66 19.26 3.82
C PRO A 106 -15.76 18.87 2.34
N PHE A 107 -16.95 18.93 1.77
CA PHE A 107 -17.19 18.41 0.41
C PHE A 107 -16.29 19.04 -0.67
N GLN A 108 -15.90 20.31 -0.47
CA GLN A 108 -14.98 21.01 -1.36
C GLN A 108 -13.58 20.41 -1.38
N MET A 109 -13.23 19.62 -0.35
CA MET A 109 -11.93 18.95 -0.21
C MET A 109 -11.99 17.46 -0.51
N ASP A 110 -13.17 16.95 -0.88
CA ASP A 110 -13.39 15.52 -1.09
C ASP A 110 -12.78 14.99 -2.39
N GLY A 111 -12.43 15.88 -3.31
CA GLY A 111 -11.71 15.51 -4.53
C GLY A 111 -12.57 14.80 -5.59
N VAL A 112 -13.90 14.89 -5.52
CA VAL A 112 -14.79 14.28 -6.51
C VAL A 112 -15.02 15.24 -7.68
N PRO A 113 -14.62 14.87 -8.92
CA PRO A 113 -14.83 15.71 -10.10
C PRO A 113 -16.32 16.02 -10.34
N GLY A 114 -16.62 17.26 -10.65
CA GLY A 114 -18.00 17.73 -10.89
C GLY A 114 -18.84 17.92 -9.62
N VAL A 115 -18.28 17.65 -8.44
CA VAL A 115 -18.92 17.87 -7.13
C VAL A 115 -18.11 18.81 -6.29
N SER A 116 -16.79 18.57 -6.18
CA SER A 116 -15.89 19.37 -5.34
C SER A 116 -15.16 20.48 -6.11
N PHE A 117 -15.09 20.38 -7.43
CA PHE A 117 -14.44 21.35 -8.32
C PHE A 117 -14.91 21.19 -9.77
#